data_14872e83a96386f8fb1b5d9da254e691
#
_entry.id   14872e83a96386f8fb1b5d9da254e691
#
_cell.length_a   1.000
_cell.length_b   1.000
_cell.length_c   1.000
_cell.angle_alpha   90.00
_cell.angle_beta   90.00
_cell.angle_gamma   90.00
#
_symmetry.space_group_name_H-M   'P 1'
#
loop_
_entity.id
_entity.type
_entity.pdbx_description
1 polymer ?
#
loop_
_entity_poly.entity_id
_entity_poly.type
_entity_poly.pdbx_seq_one_letter_code
_entity_poly.pdbx_strand_id
1 'polypeptide(L)'
;MTGLSARAECEAVAINDGSVAVCMTLKRALIFLGPPGAGKGTQATRAAKRWGLPHLSTGDMLRDAVTRGTELGRLAKPIMERGELVPDNIVMGMVEERLARPDCAEGFIFDGFPRTVPQAEQLDLILKRSGFGKPLVIEFHVSYDMLVRRVSGRWTCSVGGETYNIYEHPPKVPGICDVDGGKLIQRSDDTAEIVRERLAAYERKTKPLADYYRMNGVLETVDGSKSVEEVSRALSEIFARAAGRDGHL
;
A
#
# COMPACT_ATOMS: atom_id res chain seq x y z
N MET A 1 -34.70 -31.65 -7.13
CA MET A 1 -33.73 -32.75 -7.06
C MET A 1 -32.41 -32.24 -7.60
N THR A 2 -31.41 -32.40 -6.79
CA THR A 2 -29.96 -32.33 -6.93
C THR A 2 -29.34 -30.97 -7.24
N GLY A 3 -29.03 -30.27 -6.13
CA GLY A 3 -28.03 -29.20 -6.12
C GLY A 3 -26.63 -29.76 -6.32
N LEU A 4 -25.90 -29.24 -7.30
CA LEU A 4 -24.45 -29.40 -7.36
C LEU A 4 -23.83 -28.21 -6.62
N SER A 5 -23.33 -28.51 -5.42
CA SER A 5 -22.35 -27.69 -4.72
C SER A 5 -21.02 -27.77 -5.49
N ALA A 6 -20.70 -26.74 -6.26
CA ALA A 6 -19.36 -26.56 -6.81
C ALA A 6 -18.42 -26.14 -5.67
N ARG A 7 -17.81 -27.12 -5.00
CA ARG A 7 -16.57 -26.88 -4.23
C ARG A 7 -15.47 -26.57 -5.24
N ALA A 8 -15.04 -25.34 -5.28
CA ALA A 8 -13.82 -24.97 -5.99
C ALA A 8 -12.64 -25.65 -5.28
N GLU A 9 -12.12 -26.71 -5.88
CA GLU A 9 -10.89 -27.37 -5.42
C GLU A 9 -9.71 -26.44 -5.71
N CYS A 10 -8.98 -26.10 -4.67
CA CYS A 10 -7.82 -25.26 -4.73
C CYS A 10 -6.61 -26.12 -5.17
N GLU A 11 -6.20 -26.02 -6.42
CA GLU A 11 -4.92 -26.61 -6.86
C GLU A 11 -3.76 -25.68 -6.45
N ALA A 12 -2.88 -26.18 -5.60
CA ALA A 12 -1.65 -25.50 -5.23
C ALA A 12 -0.67 -25.55 -6.41
N VAL A 13 -0.43 -24.41 -7.05
CA VAL A 13 0.60 -24.29 -8.09
C VAL A 13 1.94 -24.08 -7.42
N ALA A 14 2.86 -25.02 -7.56
CA ALA A 14 4.24 -24.90 -7.10
C ALA A 14 5.00 -23.88 -7.96
N ILE A 15 5.57 -22.87 -7.32
CA ILE A 15 6.47 -21.93 -7.98
C ILE A 15 7.91 -22.47 -7.83
N ASN A 16 8.76 -22.30 -8.87
CA ASN A 16 10.09 -22.88 -9.03
C ASN A 16 11.15 -22.46 -7.97
N ASP A 17 10.80 -21.75 -6.93
CA ASP A 17 11.71 -21.27 -5.87
C ASP A 17 11.51 -21.97 -4.51
N GLY A 18 10.73 -23.04 -4.46
CA GLY A 18 10.43 -23.76 -3.22
C GLY A 18 9.45 -23.05 -2.27
N SER A 19 8.84 -21.94 -2.67
CA SER A 19 7.80 -21.27 -1.91
C SER A 19 6.43 -21.87 -2.22
N VAL A 20 5.64 -22.14 -1.18
CA VAL A 20 4.27 -22.64 -1.32
C VAL A 20 3.42 -21.52 -1.92
N ALA A 21 2.86 -21.74 -3.11
CA ALA A 21 1.81 -20.86 -3.64
C ALA A 21 0.59 -20.98 -2.73
N VAL A 22 0.31 -19.95 -1.96
CA VAL A 22 -0.91 -19.88 -1.18
C VAL A 22 -2.06 -19.65 -2.15
N CYS A 23 -2.91 -20.66 -2.34
CA CYS A 23 -4.13 -20.54 -3.11
C CYS A 23 -5.05 -19.51 -2.43
N MET A 24 -5.19 -18.34 -3.03
CA MET A 24 -6.05 -17.28 -2.52
C MET A 24 -7.45 -17.44 -3.12
N THR A 25 -8.27 -18.32 -2.56
CA THR A 25 -9.69 -18.49 -2.94
C THR A 25 -10.63 -17.44 -2.33
N LEU A 26 -10.12 -16.56 -1.48
CA LEU A 26 -10.88 -15.50 -0.84
C LEU A 26 -10.50 -14.14 -1.41
N LYS A 27 -11.50 -13.34 -1.79
CA LYS A 27 -11.31 -11.92 -2.13
C LYS A 27 -10.66 -11.19 -0.96
N ARG A 28 -9.46 -10.66 -1.15
CA ARG A 28 -8.69 -10.07 -0.05
C ARG A 28 -8.35 -8.60 -0.28
N ALA A 29 -8.75 -7.79 0.68
CA ALA A 29 -8.28 -6.43 0.82
C ALA A 29 -7.06 -6.40 1.76
N LEU A 30 -5.91 -5.97 1.26
CA LEU A 30 -4.69 -5.80 2.03
C LEU A 30 -4.44 -4.32 2.22
N ILE A 31 -4.16 -3.90 3.46
CA ILE A 31 -3.95 -2.50 3.80
C ILE A 31 -2.60 -2.34 4.48
N PHE A 32 -1.72 -1.56 3.88
CA PHE A 32 -0.42 -1.23 4.47
C PHE A 32 -0.50 0.13 5.16
N LEU A 33 -0.40 0.11 6.49
CA LEU A 33 -0.37 1.30 7.34
C LEU A 33 1.05 1.63 7.79
N GLY A 34 1.30 2.89 8.04
CA GLY A 34 2.57 3.36 8.56
C GLY A 34 2.93 4.74 8.03
N PRO A 35 3.91 5.41 8.66
CA PRO A 35 4.31 6.76 8.30
C PRO A 35 4.96 6.83 6.91
N PRO A 36 5.07 8.04 6.33
CA PRO A 36 5.91 8.26 5.15
C PRO A 36 7.33 7.73 5.39
N GLY A 37 7.90 7.02 4.42
CA GLY A 37 9.25 6.44 4.54
C GLY A 37 9.30 5.06 5.22
N ALA A 38 8.19 4.49 5.69
CA ALA A 38 8.18 3.18 6.35
C ALA A 38 8.42 1.97 5.42
N GLY A 39 8.52 2.17 4.10
CA GLY A 39 8.77 1.09 3.14
C GLY A 39 7.50 0.44 2.56
N LYS A 40 6.31 0.96 2.87
CA LYS A 40 5.02 0.43 2.38
C LYS A 40 4.98 0.22 0.87
N GLY A 41 5.31 1.26 0.10
CA GLY A 41 5.26 1.21 -1.37
C GLY A 41 6.20 0.17 -1.96
N THR A 42 7.43 0.06 -1.44
CA THR A 42 8.40 -0.96 -1.85
C THR A 42 7.83 -2.37 -1.63
N GLN A 43 7.26 -2.60 -0.45
CA GLN A 43 6.68 -3.89 -0.10
C GLN A 43 5.37 -4.16 -0.85
N ALA A 44 4.54 -3.13 -1.07
CA ALA A 44 3.30 -3.27 -1.84
C ALA A 44 3.58 -3.64 -3.30
N THR A 45 4.60 -3.04 -3.93
CA THR A 45 5.03 -3.39 -5.29
C THR A 45 5.53 -4.83 -5.37
N ARG A 46 6.32 -5.28 -4.40
CA ARG A 46 6.81 -6.67 -4.33
C ARG A 46 5.68 -7.67 -4.10
N ALA A 47 4.79 -7.35 -3.18
CA ALA A 47 3.61 -8.14 -2.86
C ALA A 47 2.66 -8.26 -4.06
N ALA A 48 2.41 -7.16 -4.76
CA ALA A 48 1.59 -7.11 -5.97
C ALA A 48 2.12 -8.07 -7.05
N LYS A 49 3.43 -8.03 -7.32
CA LYS A 49 4.07 -8.95 -8.27
C LYS A 49 3.99 -10.41 -7.81
N ARG A 50 4.17 -10.68 -6.52
CA ARG A 50 4.19 -12.03 -5.98
C ARG A 50 2.82 -12.69 -5.96
N TRP A 51 1.76 -11.92 -5.62
CA TRP A 51 0.41 -12.47 -5.44
C TRP A 51 -0.57 -12.13 -6.57
N GLY A 52 -0.11 -11.44 -7.61
CA GLY A 52 -0.96 -11.07 -8.74
C GLY A 52 -2.07 -10.09 -8.40
N LEU A 53 -1.91 -9.29 -7.32
CA LEU A 53 -2.90 -8.32 -6.88
C LEU A 53 -2.52 -6.90 -7.33
N PRO A 54 -3.48 -6.05 -7.71
CA PRO A 54 -3.18 -4.66 -8.04
C PRO A 54 -2.70 -3.89 -6.80
N HIS A 55 -1.64 -3.09 -6.97
CA HIS A 55 -1.14 -2.13 -5.99
C HIS A 55 -1.87 -0.80 -6.18
N LEU A 56 -2.59 -0.35 -5.16
CA LEU A 56 -3.39 0.86 -5.14
C LEU A 56 -2.76 1.90 -4.21
N SER A 57 -1.88 2.75 -4.75
CA SER A 57 -1.28 3.86 -4.02
C SER A 57 -2.10 5.13 -4.24
N THR A 58 -2.83 5.59 -3.22
CA THR A 58 -3.59 6.84 -3.33
C THR A 58 -2.69 8.05 -3.56
N GLY A 59 -1.47 8.04 -3.03
CA GLY A 59 -0.50 9.08 -3.29
C GLY A 59 -0.07 9.15 -4.76
N ASP A 60 0.14 7.99 -5.40
CA ASP A 60 0.53 7.95 -6.82
C ASP A 60 -0.66 8.30 -7.72
N MET A 61 -1.88 7.86 -7.38
CA MET A 61 -3.10 8.26 -8.09
C MET A 61 -3.30 9.78 -8.08
N LEU A 62 -3.09 10.43 -6.94
CA LEU A 62 -3.16 11.89 -6.82
C LEU A 62 -2.05 12.58 -7.61
N ARG A 63 -0.80 12.07 -7.57
CA ARG A 63 0.32 12.60 -8.37
C ARG A 63 0.08 12.47 -9.87
N ASP A 64 -0.46 11.34 -10.32
CA ASP A 64 -0.87 11.15 -11.73
C ASP A 64 -1.94 12.18 -12.12
N ALA A 65 -2.96 12.38 -11.28
CA ALA A 65 -3.99 13.39 -11.51
C ALA A 65 -3.40 14.82 -11.61
N VAL A 66 -2.41 15.14 -10.76
CA VAL A 66 -1.67 16.42 -10.82
C VAL A 66 -0.89 16.55 -12.13
N THR A 67 -0.16 15.50 -12.52
CA THR A 67 0.65 15.49 -13.75
C THR A 67 -0.22 15.65 -14.99
N ARG A 68 -1.38 14.99 -15.03
CA ARG A 68 -2.35 15.11 -16.13
C ARG A 68 -3.19 16.40 -16.09
N GLY A 69 -3.05 17.23 -15.06
CA GLY A 69 -3.77 18.49 -14.92
C GLY A 69 -5.29 18.33 -14.80
N THR A 70 -5.78 17.20 -14.28
CA THR A 70 -7.22 16.97 -14.06
C THR A 70 -7.78 17.96 -13.02
N GLU A 71 -9.09 18.07 -12.92
CA GLU A 71 -9.73 18.89 -11.90
C GLU A 71 -9.33 18.43 -10.49
N LEU A 72 -9.37 17.13 -10.24
CA LEU A 72 -8.86 16.51 -9.01
C LEU A 72 -7.40 16.89 -8.76
N GLY A 73 -6.54 16.81 -9.77
CA GLY A 73 -5.13 17.16 -9.65
C GLY A 73 -4.90 18.62 -9.30
N ARG A 74 -5.67 19.53 -9.89
CA ARG A 74 -5.60 20.98 -9.55
C ARG A 74 -5.99 21.27 -8.10
N LEU A 75 -7.00 20.56 -7.57
CA LEU A 75 -7.44 20.69 -6.17
C LEU A 75 -6.43 20.05 -5.21
N ALA A 76 -5.89 18.89 -5.54
CA ALA A 76 -4.99 18.14 -4.68
C ALA A 76 -3.58 18.75 -4.58
N LYS A 77 -3.06 19.32 -5.67
CA LYS A 77 -1.69 19.84 -5.76
C LYS A 77 -1.30 20.76 -4.60
N PRO A 78 -2.00 21.89 -4.32
CA PRO A 78 -1.59 22.82 -3.25
C PRO A 78 -1.66 22.18 -1.85
N ILE A 79 -2.53 21.20 -1.64
CA ILE A 79 -2.66 20.49 -0.37
C ILE A 79 -1.46 19.53 -0.18
N MET A 80 -1.11 18.78 -1.22
CA MET A 80 0.04 17.87 -1.20
C MET A 80 1.36 18.60 -1.04
N GLU A 81 1.53 19.77 -1.67
CA GLU A 81 2.71 20.62 -1.54
C GLU A 81 2.93 21.17 -0.12
N ARG A 82 1.86 21.26 0.69
CA ARG A 82 1.96 21.57 2.13
C ARG A 82 2.12 20.34 3.02
N GLY A 83 2.16 19.13 2.45
CA GLY A 83 2.24 17.87 3.21
C GLY A 83 0.96 17.47 3.93
N GLU A 84 -0.16 18.14 3.63
CA GLU A 84 -1.46 17.89 4.21
C GLU A 84 -2.19 16.71 3.56
N LEU A 85 -3.26 16.22 4.20
CA LEU A 85 -4.14 15.21 3.61
C LEU A 85 -5.22 15.89 2.75
N VAL A 86 -5.39 15.37 1.54
CA VAL A 86 -6.51 15.73 0.66
C VAL A 86 -7.83 15.35 1.35
N PRO A 87 -8.88 16.17 1.28
CA PRO A 87 -10.16 15.92 1.93
C PRO A 87 -10.75 14.53 1.64
N ASP A 88 -11.35 13.92 2.67
CA ASP A 88 -11.80 12.53 2.63
C ASP A 88 -12.80 12.25 1.50
N ASN A 89 -13.75 13.17 1.25
CA ASN A 89 -14.73 13.03 0.18
C ASN A 89 -14.10 12.94 -1.22
N ILE A 90 -13.00 13.65 -1.45
CA ILE A 90 -12.26 13.62 -2.72
C ILE A 90 -11.53 12.29 -2.86
N VAL A 91 -10.82 11.87 -1.81
CA VAL A 91 -10.06 10.62 -1.82
C VAL A 91 -11.00 9.42 -1.95
N MET A 92 -12.14 9.43 -1.25
CA MET A 92 -13.12 8.34 -1.30
C MET A 92 -13.69 8.15 -2.70
N GLY A 93 -14.09 9.24 -3.39
CA GLY A 93 -14.58 9.13 -4.78
C GLY A 93 -13.56 8.51 -5.72
N MET A 94 -12.28 8.89 -5.61
CA MET A 94 -11.19 8.31 -6.38
C MET A 94 -10.97 6.81 -6.05
N VAL A 95 -11.09 6.44 -4.78
CA VAL A 95 -10.94 5.05 -4.33
C VAL A 95 -12.09 4.19 -4.83
N GLU A 96 -13.34 4.65 -4.71
CA GLU A 96 -14.51 3.94 -5.21
C GLU A 96 -14.42 3.68 -6.72
N GLU A 97 -14.08 4.70 -7.51
CA GLU A 97 -13.86 4.55 -8.96
C GLU A 97 -12.76 3.50 -9.26
N ARG A 98 -11.67 3.51 -8.50
CA ARG A 98 -10.55 2.56 -8.69
C ARG A 98 -10.94 1.14 -8.32
N LEU A 99 -11.68 0.94 -7.23
CA LEU A 99 -12.15 -0.38 -6.79
C LEU A 99 -13.20 -0.99 -7.71
N ALA A 100 -13.94 -0.16 -8.47
CA ALA A 100 -14.91 -0.65 -9.44
C ALA A 100 -14.27 -1.30 -10.69
N ARG A 101 -12.95 -1.18 -10.87
CA ARG A 101 -12.26 -1.80 -12.03
C ARG A 101 -12.14 -3.31 -11.86
N PRO A 102 -12.26 -4.08 -12.96
CA PRO A 102 -12.25 -5.54 -12.92
C PRO A 102 -11.01 -6.18 -12.30
N ASP A 103 -9.85 -5.51 -12.37
CA ASP A 103 -8.60 -6.01 -11.80
C ASP A 103 -8.60 -6.07 -10.26
N CYS A 104 -9.54 -5.35 -9.61
CA CYS A 104 -9.73 -5.38 -8.16
C CYS A 104 -10.69 -6.48 -7.69
N ALA A 105 -11.33 -7.21 -8.60
CA ALA A 105 -12.41 -8.15 -8.25
C ALA A 105 -11.97 -9.27 -7.29
N GLU A 106 -10.72 -9.74 -7.42
CA GLU A 106 -10.17 -10.83 -6.60
C GLU A 106 -9.36 -10.36 -5.40
N GLY A 107 -9.05 -9.07 -5.33
CA GLY A 107 -8.29 -8.48 -4.23
C GLY A 107 -7.43 -7.30 -4.68
N PHE A 108 -6.80 -6.66 -3.71
CA PHE A 108 -5.92 -5.51 -3.95
C PHE A 108 -5.06 -5.21 -2.72
N ILE A 109 -4.05 -4.39 -2.93
CA ILE A 109 -3.15 -3.91 -1.88
C ILE A 109 -3.24 -2.39 -1.84
N PHE A 110 -3.76 -1.83 -0.74
CA PHE A 110 -3.72 -0.40 -0.49
C PHE A 110 -2.39 0.03 0.11
N ASP A 111 -1.80 1.09 -0.47
CA ASP A 111 -0.67 1.83 0.08
C ASP A 111 -1.08 3.29 0.32
N GLY A 112 -1.01 3.70 1.59
CA GLY A 112 -1.35 5.06 1.98
C GLY A 112 -2.85 5.37 1.97
N PHE A 113 -3.70 4.37 2.12
CA PHE A 113 -5.13 4.46 2.34
C PHE A 113 -5.62 3.27 3.17
N PRO A 114 -6.57 3.47 4.12
CA PRO A 114 -7.10 4.75 4.56
C PRO A 114 -6.08 5.58 5.37
N ARG A 115 -6.32 6.87 5.55
CA ARG A 115 -5.50 7.77 6.37
C ARG A 115 -6.24 8.43 7.53
N THR A 116 -7.55 8.23 7.61
CA THR A 116 -8.41 8.73 8.69
C THR A 116 -9.39 7.64 9.10
N VAL A 117 -9.88 7.69 10.34
CA VAL A 117 -10.88 6.72 10.82
C VAL A 117 -12.17 6.79 10.00
N PRO A 118 -12.72 7.98 9.62
CA PRO A 118 -13.86 8.05 8.72
C PRO A 118 -13.65 7.36 7.37
N GLN A 119 -12.43 7.45 6.78
CA GLN A 119 -12.09 6.71 5.56
C GLN A 119 -12.12 5.19 5.79
N ALA A 120 -11.62 4.72 6.94
CA ALA A 120 -11.64 3.29 7.27
C ALA A 120 -13.05 2.75 7.43
N GLU A 121 -13.93 3.48 8.13
CA GLU A 121 -15.33 3.12 8.29
C GLU A 121 -16.06 3.04 6.94
N GLN A 122 -15.83 4.00 6.06
CA GLN A 122 -16.39 3.98 4.71
C GLN A 122 -15.83 2.82 3.87
N LEU A 123 -14.53 2.56 3.98
CA LEU A 123 -13.90 1.43 3.29
C LEU A 123 -14.50 0.10 3.75
N ASP A 124 -14.72 -0.10 5.05
CA ASP A 124 -15.34 -1.32 5.58
C ASP A 124 -16.74 -1.55 5.01
N LEU A 125 -17.52 -0.48 4.81
CA LEU A 125 -18.83 -0.56 4.13
C LEU A 125 -18.70 -0.95 2.66
N ILE A 126 -17.70 -0.41 1.94
CA ILE A 126 -17.43 -0.74 0.54
C ILE A 126 -17.03 -2.21 0.43
N LEU A 127 -16.08 -2.67 1.25
CA LEU A 127 -15.62 -4.05 1.27
C LEU A 127 -16.78 -5.03 1.48
N LYS A 128 -17.61 -4.75 2.48
CA LYS A 128 -18.80 -5.57 2.78
C LYS A 128 -19.78 -5.65 1.60
N ARG A 129 -20.06 -4.51 0.94
CA ARG A 129 -20.97 -4.47 -0.24
C ARG A 129 -20.40 -5.23 -1.43
N SER A 130 -19.08 -5.19 -1.60
CA SER A 130 -18.37 -5.85 -2.70
C SER A 130 -18.05 -7.34 -2.44
N GLY A 131 -18.54 -7.89 -1.32
CA GLY A 131 -18.34 -9.29 -0.97
C GLY A 131 -16.92 -9.63 -0.50
N PHE A 132 -16.15 -8.63 -0.09
CA PHE A 132 -14.88 -8.86 0.59
C PHE A 132 -15.12 -9.21 2.05
N GLY A 133 -14.28 -10.09 2.59
CA GLY A 133 -14.18 -10.32 4.02
C GLY A 133 -13.51 -9.16 4.76
N LYS A 134 -13.17 -9.37 6.02
CA LYS A 134 -12.38 -8.40 6.78
C LYS A 134 -11.03 -8.18 6.11
N PRO A 135 -10.53 -6.93 6.03
CA PRO A 135 -9.21 -6.66 5.47
C PRO A 135 -8.11 -7.26 6.35
N LEU A 136 -6.97 -7.59 5.76
CA LEU A 136 -5.73 -7.82 6.49
C LEU A 136 -4.94 -6.51 6.50
N VAL A 137 -4.74 -5.97 7.68
CA VAL A 137 -4.07 -4.68 7.88
C VAL A 137 -2.70 -4.90 8.47
N ILE A 138 -1.67 -4.32 7.87
CA ILE A 138 -0.29 -4.47 8.32
C ILE A 138 0.31 -3.10 8.63
N GLU A 139 0.67 -2.89 9.89
CA GLU A 139 1.32 -1.67 10.36
C GLU A 139 2.85 -1.82 10.31
N PHE A 140 3.51 -0.90 9.63
CA PHE A 140 4.96 -0.82 9.53
C PHE A 140 5.53 0.10 10.62
N HIS A 141 6.31 -0.46 11.52
CA HIS A 141 7.00 0.28 12.59
C HIS A 141 8.40 0.66 12.16
N VAL A 142 8.74 1.94 12.24
CA VAL A 142 10.08 2.49 11.93
C VAL A 142 10.35 3.68 12.84
N SER A 143 11.59 3.85 13.28
CA SER A 143 11.99 5.00 14.10
C SER A 143 11.91 6.32 13.33
N TYR A 144 11.63 7.41 14.03
CA TYR A 144 11.49 8.74 13.43
C TYR A 144 12.72 9.16 12.61
N ASP A 145 13.92 8.98 13.15
CA ASP A 145 15.17 9.37 12.47
C ASP A 145 15.37 8.63 11.16
N MET A 146 15.04 7.33 11.15
CA MET A 146 15.10 6.51 9.94
C MET A 146 14.08 6.97 8.90
N LEU A 147 12.87 7.36 9.33
CA LEU A 147 11.84 7.88 8.42
C LEU A 147 12.28 9.16 7.71
N VAL A 148 12.84 10.12 8.47
CA VAL A 148 13.36 11.38 7.90
C VAL A 148 14.46 11.07 6.89
N ARG A 149 15.44 10.24 7.25
CA ARG A 149 16.53 9.82 6.36
C ARG A 149 16.00 9.13 5.10
N ARG A 150 15.05 8.22 5.23
CA ARG A 150 14.49 7.49 4.08
C ARG A 150 13.73 8.40 3.13
N VAL A 151 12.90 9.31 3.64
CA VAL A 151 12.12 10.21 2.77
C VAL A 151 13.01 11.23 2.09
N SER A 152 13.95 11.85 2.80
CA SER A 152 14.88 12.82 2.21
C SER A 152 15.85 12.18 1.18
N GLY A 153 16.16 10.89 1.35
CA GLY A 153 16.98 10.13 0.41
C GLY A 153 16.21 9.49 -0.75
N ARG A 154 14.89 9.68 -0.83
CA ARG A 154 14.06 9.04 -1.85
C ARG A 154 14.12 9.74 -3.19
N TRP A 155 14.33 8.93 -4.24
CA TRP A 155 14.27 9.33 -5.63
C TRP A 155 13.33 8.41 -6.39
N THR A 156 12.65 8.94 -7.39
CA THR A 156 11.66 8.19 -8.18
C THR A 156 11.99 8.31 -9.66
N CYS A 157 11.90 7.21 -10.39
CA CYS A 157 12.03 7.23 -11.85
C CYS A 157 10.90 8.04 -12.48
N SER A 158 11.25 8.95 -13.37
CA SER A 158 10.28 9.81 -14.07
C SER A 158 9.47 9.07 -15.14
N VAL A 159 9.85 7.84 -15.50
CA VAL A 159 9.21 7.01 -16.52
C VAL A 159 8.44 5.87 -15.86
N GLY A 160 9.12 4.91 -15.24
CA GLY A 160 8.53 3.70 -14.66
C GLY A 160 8.00 3.87 -13.24
N GLY A 161 8.36 4.96 -12.54
CA GLY A 161 7.92 5.21 -11.17
C GLY A 161 8.68 4.42 -10.10
N GLU A 162 9.71 3.63 -10.47
CA GLU A 162 10.58 2.91 -9.54
C GLU A 162 11.17 3.85 -8.50
N THR A 163 11.21 3.36 -7.25
CA THR A 163 11.71 4.16 -6.13
C THR A 163 13.06 3.66 -5.67
N TYR A 164 14.00 4.59 -5.55
CA TYR A 164 15.38 4.40 -5.05
C TYR A 164 15.57 5.17 -3.74
N ASN A 165 16.56 4.76 -2.98
CA ASN A 165 17.03 5.51 -1.82
C ASN A 165 18.54 5.66 -1.91
N ILE A 166 19.03 6.90 -1.92
CA ILE A 166 20.47 7.17 -2.08
C ILE A 166 21.33 6.65 -0.92
N TYR A 167 20.72 6.35 0.24
CA TYR A 167 21.43 5.87 1.43
C TYR A 167 21.34 4.36 1.61
N GLU A 168 20.21 3.75 1.25
CA GLU A 168 19.94 2.34 1.55
C GLU A 168 19.88 1.45 0.29
N HIS A 169 19.42 2.02 -0.83
CA HIS A 169 19.27 1.31 -2.09
C HIS A 169 19.51 2.26 -3.27
N PRO A 170 20.79 2.68 -3.48
CA PRO A 170 21.13 3.60 -4.57
C PRO A 170 20.99 2.91 -5.94
N PRO A 171 20.75 3.67 -7.02
CA PRO A 171 20.83 3.15 -8.37
C PRO A 171 22.30 2.80 -8.72
N LYS A 172 22.50 1.92 -9.68
CA LYS A 172 23.85 1.54 -10.19
C LYS A 172 24.57 2.73 -10.76
N VAL A 173 23.83 3.59 -11.48
CA VAL A 173 24.36 4.85 -12.02
C VAL A 173 23.58 6.00 -11.37
N PRO A 174 24.28 6.95 -10.69
CA PRO A 174 23.61 8.06 -10.03
C PRO A 174 22.70 8.84 -10.96
N GLY A 175 21.43 9.01 -10.53
CA GLY A 175 20.42 9.76 -11.28
C GLY A 175 19.73 9.01 -12.42
N ILE A 176 20.05 7.72 -12.65
CA ILE A 176 19.47 6.91 -13.72
C ILE A 176 18.77 5.68 -13.13
N CYS A 177 17.58 5.38 -13.62
CA CYS A 177 16.82 4.19 -13.26
C CYS A 177 17.45 2.92 -13.81
N ASP A 178 17.64 1.90 -12.98
CA ASP A 178 18.25 0.63 -13.36
C ASP A 178 17.32 -0.23 -14.25
N VAL A 179 16.01 0.06 -14.27
CA VAL A 179 15.01 -0.74 -14.97
C VAL A 179 14.76 -0.26 -16.39
N ASP A 180 14.60 1.06 -16.56
CA ASP A 180 14.18 1.66 -17.84
C ASP A 180 15.12 2.76 -18.36
N GLY A 181 16.19 3.10 -17.61
CA GLY A 181 17.13 4.16 -17.96
C GLY A 181 16.55 5.58 -17.78
N GLY A 182 15.35 5.72 -17.23
CA GLY A 182 14.71 7.00 -16.97
C GLY A 182 15.45 7.84 -15.93
N LYS A 183 15.30 9.16 -16.01
CA LYS A 183 15.91 10.09 -15.04
C LYS A 183 15.25 9.91 -13.67
N LEU A 184 16.05 9.84 -12.62
CA LEU A 184 15.58 9.88 -11.25
C LEU A 184 15.35 11.32 -10.81
N ILE A 185 14.19 11.57 -10.21
CA ILE A 185 13.79 12.88 -9.68
C ILE A 185 13.38 12.75 -8.22
N GLN A 186 13.66 13.76 -7.42
CA GLN A 186 13.11 13.87 -6.09
C GLN A 186 11.66 14.38 -6.19
N ARG A 187 10.75 13.81 -5.42
CA ARG A 187 9.35 14.28 -5.38
C ARG A 187 9.30 15.68 -4.75
N SER A 188 8.41 16.53 -5.21
CA SER A 188 8.22 17.88 -4.67
C SER A 188 7.79 17.88 -3.19
N ASP A 189 7.15 16.79 -2.74
CA ASP A 189 6.68 16.60 -1.37
C ASP A 189 7.67 15.87 -0.45
N ASP A 190 8.95 15.70 -0.87
CA ASP A 190 10.01 15.04 -0.09
C ASP A 190 11.11 16.01 0.43
N THR A 191 10.81 17.31 0.47
CA THR A 191 11.70 18.27 1.17
C THR A 191 11.60 18.09 2.69
N ALA A 192 12.66 18.48 3.42
CA ALA A 192 12.73 18.26 4.87
C ALA A 192 11.56 18.93 5.64
N GLU A 193 11.13 20.12 5.19
CA GLU A 193 9.99 20.81 5.78
C GLU A 193 8.69 20.04 5.56
N ILE A 194 8.41 19.66 4.31
CA ILE A 194 7.18 18.95 3.95
C ILE A 194 7.15 17.56 4.60
N VAL A 195 8.31 16.90 4.73
CA VAL A 195 8.41 15.61 5.43
C VAL A 195 7.98 15.73 6.89
N ARG A 196 8.39 16.80 7.59
CA ARG A 196 7.98 17.03 8.98
C ARG A 196 6.46 17.23 9.07
N GLU A 197 5.87 18.02 8.17
CA GLU A 197 4.41 18.21 8.13
C GLU A 197 3.66 16.90 7.84
N ARG A 198 4.16 16.09 6.92
CA ARG A 198 3.59 14.77 6.62
C ARG A 198 3.65 13.82 7.81
N LEU A 199 4.76 13.81 8.56
CA LEU A 199 4.89 13.02 9.78
C LEU A 199 3.95 13.55 10.87
N ALA A 200 3.84 14.86 11.04
CA ALA A 200 2.89 15.47 11.97
C ALA A 200 1.43 15.17 11.59
N ALA A 201 1.09 15.22 10.32
CA ALA A 201 -0.24 14.84 9.82
C ALA A 201 -0.51 13.34 10.07
N TYR A 202 0.47 12.46 9.87
CA TYR A 202 0.38 11.04 10.17
C TYR A 202 0.09 10.80 11.66
N GLU A 203 0.85 11.39 12.57
CA GLU A 203 0.65 11.24 14.03
C GLU A 203 -0.76 11.67 14.46
N ARG A 204 -1.26 12.79 13.92
CA ARG A 204 -2.56 13.32 14.31
C ARG A 204 -3.75 12.56 13.70
N LYS A 205 -3.66 12.14 12.45
CA LYS A 205 -4.83 11.68 11.67
C LYS A 205 -4.79 10.19 11.33
N THR A 206 -3.60 9.64 11.11
CA THR A 206 -3.45 8.26 10.57
C THR A 206 -3.08 7.25 11.66
N LYS A 207 -2.25 7.64 12.60
CA LYS A 207 -1.85 6.76 13.71
C LYS A 207 -3.03 6.17 14.50
N PRO A 208 -4.14 6.90 14.76
CA PRO A 208 -5.33 6.34 15.40
C PRO A 208 -5.96 5.14 14.66
N LEU A 209 -5.67 4.95 13.38
CA LEU A 209 -6.12 3.79 12.62
C LEU A 209 -5.57 2.46 13.16
N ALA A 210 -4.38 2.48 13.74
CA ALA A 210 -3.81 1.27 14.35
C ALA A 210 -4.72 0.76 15.48
N ASP A 211 -5.23 1.63 16.32
CA ASP A 211 -6.16 1.27 17.40
C ASP A 211 -7.50 0.82 16.83
N TYR A 212 -8.04 1.53 15.82
CA TYR A 212 -9.27 1.12 15.13
C TYR A 212 -9.18 -0.31 14.60
N TYR A 213 -8.13 -0.64 13.86
CA TYR A 213 -7.97 -1.98 13.28
C TYR A 213 -7.55 -3.04 14.30
N ARG A 214 -6.85 -2.65 15.37
CA ARG A 214 -6.54 -3.55 16.51
C ARG A 214 -7.80 -3.98 17.23
N MET A 215 -8.72 -3.05 17.51
CA MET A 215 -10.02 -3.35 18.13
C MET A 215 -10.89 -4.25 17.26
N ASN A 216 -10.77 -4.14 15.92
CA ASN A 216 -11.46 -5.01 14.97
C ASN A 216 -10.80 -6.39 14.77
N GLY A 217 -9.63 -6.63 15.41
CA GLY A 217 -8.90 -7.91 15.36
C GLY A 217 -8.26 -8.25 14.01
N VAL A 218 -7.94 -7.23 13.20
CA VAL A 218 -7.42 -7.40 11.83
C VAL A 218 -6.02 -6.80 11.62
N LEU A 219 -5.40 -6.25 12.68
CA LEU A 219 -4.09 -5.61 12.62
C LEU A 219 -2.98 -6.62 12.91
N GLU A 220 -2.01 -6.69 12.01
CA GLU A 220 -0.70 -7.31 12.21
C GLU A 220 0.39 -6.23 12.14
N THR A 221 1.58 -6.51 12.66
CA THR A 221 2.68 -5.53 12.69
C THR A 221 3.95 -6.11 12.10
N VAL A 222 4.74 -5.25 11.44
CA VAL A 222 6.08 -5.60 10.94
C VAL A 222 7.11 -4.55 11.34
N ASP A 223 8.33 -4.98 11.59
CA ASP A 223 9.47 -4.10 11.79
C ASP A 223 10.01 -3.61 10.43
N GLY A 224 9.57 -2.44 10.01
CA GLY A 224 9.99 -1.81 8.75
C GLY A 224 11.43 -1.26 8.78
N SER A 225 12.15 -1.39 9.91
CA SER A 225 13.57 -1.02 10.00
C SER A 225 14.51 -2.09 9.42
N LYS A 226 14.01 -3.31 9.25
CA LYS A 226 14.74 -4.44 8.68
C LYS A 226 15.00 -4.26 7.19
N SER A 227 15.85 -5.14 6.63
CA SER A 227 16.09 -5.17 5.18
C SER A 227 14.81 -5.43 4.40
N VAL A 228 14.79 -5.02 3.14
CA VAL A 228 13.62 -5.21 2.25
C VAL A 228 13.25 -6.69 2.17
N GLU A 229 14.24 -7.58 2.15
CA GLU A 229 14.07 -9.04 2.08
C GLU A 229 13.47 -9.62 3.37
N GLU A 230 13.96 -9.19 4.54
CA GLU A 230 13.43 -9.63 5.82
C GLU A 230 11.97 -9.20 6.02
N VAL A 231 11.65 -7.94 5.70
CA VAL A 231 10.27 -7.44 5.75
C VAL A 231 9.38 -8.22 4.77
N SER A 232 9.86 -8.48 3.55
CA SER A 232 9.12 -9.25 2.54
C SER A 232 8.84 -10.69 3.00
N ARG A 233 9.77 -11.32 3.72
CA ARG A 233 9.60 -12.64 4.32
C ARG A 233 8.56 -12.61 5.44
N ALA A 234 8.67 -11.66 6.37
CA ALA A 234 7.70 -11.48 7.46
C ALA A 234 6.28 -11.26 6.92
N LEU A 235 6.12 -10.46 5.87
CA LEU A 235 4.85 -10.29 5.18
C LEU A 235 4.31 -11.61 4.64
N SER A 236 5.16 -12.41 3.98
CA SER A 236 4.75 -13.70 3.43
C SER A 236 4.26 -14.68 4.51
N GLU A 237 4.91 -14.67 5.68
CA GLU A 237 4.49 -15.47 6.84
C GLU A 237 3.13 -15.00 7.41
N ILE A 238 2.92 -13.68 7.51
CA ILE A 238 1.65 -13.10 7.93
C ILE A 238 0.53 -13.53 6.98
N PHE A 239 0.76 -13.44 5.67
CA PHE A 239 -0.23 -13.85 4.66
C PHE A 239 -0.54 -15.33 4.73
N ALA A 240 0.47 -16.19 4.88
CA ALA A 240 0.27 -17.64 4.99
C ALA A 240 -0.61 -17.98 6.23
N ARG A 241 -0.33 -17.33 7.38
CA ARG A 241 -1.16 -17.52 8.59
C ARG A 241 -2.59 -17.03 8.41
N ALA A 242 -2.77 -15.89 7.75
CA ALA A 242 -4.11 -15.35 7.50
C ALA A 242 -4.91 -16.22 6.53
N ALA A 243 -4.26 -16.80 5.50
CA ALA A 243 -4.89 -17.74 4.59
C ALA A 243 -5.36 -19.03 5.28
N GLY A 244 -4.58 -19.53 6.24
CA GLY A 244 -4.92 -20.73 7.01
C GLY A 244 -6.08 -20.52 7.99
N ARG A 245 -6.26 -19.30 8.53
CA ARG A 245 -7.37 -19.00 9.46
C ARG A 245 -8.74 -18.98 8.78
N ASP A 246 -8.80 -18.59 7.51
CA ASP A 246 -10.06 -18.45 6.78
C ASP A 246 -10.50 -19.78 6.12
N GLY A 247 -9.64 -20.80 6.08
CA GLY A 247 -9.95 -22.16 5.58
C GLY A 247 -10.66 -23.06 6.60
N HIS A 248 -10.99 -22.57 7.78
CA HIS A 248 -11.60 -23.32 8.87
C HIS A 248 -12.97 -22.77 9.32
N LEU A 249 -13.71 -22.05 8.46
CA LEU A 249 -15.09 -21.66 8.70
C LEU A 249 -16.07 -22.33 7.74
#